data_221a3f9f4aca15c6cdc2e4ddc56705d9
#
_entry.id   221a3f9f4aca15c6cdc2e4ddc56705d9
#
_cell.length_a   1.000
_cell.length_b   1.000
_cell.length_c   1.000
_cell.angle_alpha   90.00
_cell.angle_beta   90.00
_cell.angle_gamma   90.00
#
_symmetry.space_group_name_H-M   'P 1'
#
loop_
_entity.id
_entity.type
_entity.pdbx_description
1 polymer ?
#
loop_
_entity_poly.entity_id
_entity_poly.type
_entity_poly.pdbx_seq_one_letter_code
_entity_poly.pdbx_strand_id
1 'polypeptide(L)'
;MTIKPGVYNINNNHNDYAMMMYGNEEAGTPLTCIDGTNSQTQFNVKETGQGTNRYTIGSDKFKYNVGADPKNLTANPHPFTTPEEFEWSIEPAGTDLYKIHIPNSDHYWFLPDGPSQTHIKIEGSQGRPAEVWRMTWVRDN
;
A
#
# COMPACT_ATOMS: atom_id res chain seq x y z
N MET A 1 18.23 -1.69 3.73
CA MET A 1 18.18 -0.41 3.03
C MET A 1 16.75 0.14 3.09
N THR A 2 16.61 1.40 3.49
CA THR A 2 15.29 2.02 3.56
C THR A 2 14.89 2.56 2.18
N ILE A 3 13.58 2.66 1.95
CA ILE A 3 13.08 3.28 0.73
C ILE A 3 13.18 4.81 0.85
N LYS A 4 13.56 5.47 -0.23
CA LYS A 4 13.64 6.92 -0.27
C LYS A 4 12.23 7.52 -0.30
N PRO A 5 11.93 8.57 0.49
CA PRO A 5 10.64 9.25 0.37
C PRO A 5 10.44 9.81 -1.05
N GLY A 6 9.22 9.73 -1.53
CA GLY A 6 8.88 10.19 -2.87
C GLY A 6 7.53 9.64 -3.33
N VAL A 7 7.26 9.85 -4.62
CA VAL A 7 6.04 9.34 -5.26
C VAL A 7 6.37 8.05 -6.00
N TYR A 8 5.58 7.02 -5.77
CA TYR A 8 5.81 5.68 -6.32
C TYR A 8 4.55 5.11 -6.93
N ASN A 9 4.73 4.30 -7.96
CA ASN A 9 3.75 3.28 -8.33
C ASN A 9 4.06 2.01 -7.55
N ILE A 10 3.04 1.34 -7.05
CA ILE A 10 3.18 0.13 -6.21
C ILE A 10 2.45 -1.00 -6.93
N ASN A 11 3.18 -2.02 -7.37
CA ASN A 11 2.53 -3.13 -8.08
C ASN A 11 2.90 -4.48 -7.49
N ASN A 12 1.92 -5.37 -7.56
CA ASN A 12 2.09 -6.78 -7.21
C ASN A 12 2.20 -7.54 -8.53
N ASN A 13 3.16 -8.40 -8.67
CA ASN A 13 3.37 -9.19 -9.89
C ASN A 13 2.93 -8.48 -11.17
N HIS A 14 3.74 -8.50 -12.21
CA HIS A 14 3.34 -7.99 -13.53
C HIS A 14 2.75 -6.58 -13.47
N ASN A 15 1.47 -6.44 -13.83
CA ASN A 15 0.81 -5.15 -14.04
C ASN A 15 -0.30 -4.83 -13.05
N ASP A 16 -0.35 -5.52 -11.91
CA ASP A 16 -1.39 -5.28 -10.92
C ASP A 16 -0.97 -4.15 -9.99
N TYR A 17 -1.34 -2.92 -10.33
CA TYR A 17 -0.95 -1.72 -9.60
C TYR A 17 -1.98 -1.34 -8.55
N ALA A 18 -1.49 -1.11 -7.32
CA ALA A 18 -2.34 -0.58 -6.27
C ALA A 18 -2.93 0.77 -6.71
N MET A 19 -4.19 0.98 -6.42
CA MET A 19 -4.92 2.16 -6.84
C MET A 19 -5.83 2.64 -5.73
N MET A 20 -5.80 3.95 -5.47
CA MET A 20 -6.83 4.61 -4.67
C MET A 20 -7.94 5.02 -5.65
N MET A 21 -9.16 4.58 -5.37
CA MET A 21 -10.28 4.80 -6.27
C MET A 21 -10.61 6.29 -6.44
N TYR A 22 -11.70 6.62 -7.08
CA TYR A 22 -12.02 7.99 -7.48
C TYR A 22 -12.09 8.97 -6.31
N GLY A 23 -11.83 10.23 -6.61
CA GLY A 23 -11.66 11.27 -5.60
C GLY A 23 -12.90 11.69 -4.84
N ASN A 24 -14.06 11.22 -5.23
CA ASN A 24 -15.31 11.52 -4.52
C ASN A 24 -15.71 10.39 -3.58
N GLU A 25 -14.84 9.44 -3.33
CA GLU A 25 -15.14 8.34 -2.44
C GLU A 25 -15.04 8.75 -0.98
N GLU A 26 -15.81 8.06 -0.17
CA GLU A 26 -15.78 8.26 1.26
C GLU A 26 -14.61 7.53 1.90
N ALA A 27 -14.20 7.97 3.10
CA ALA A 27 -13.21 7.28 3.89
C ALA A 27 -13.65 5.84 4.16
N GLY A 28 -12.68 4.94 4.25
CA GLY A 28 -12.95 3.52 4.48
C GLY A 28 -13.06 2.68 3.22
N THR A 29 -12.83 3.26 2.04
CA THR A 29 -12.87 2.52 0.78
C THR A 29 -11.61 1.68 0.61
N PRO A 30 -11.73 0.35 0.45
CA PRO A 30 -10.55 -0.50 0.25
C PRO A 30 -9.77 -0.15 -1.00
N LEU A 31 -8.45 -0.26 -0.93
CA LEU A 31 -7.60 -0.15 -2.11
C LEU A 31 -7.84 -1.34 -3.03
N THR A 32 -7.78 -1.09 -4.32
CA THR A 32 -7.89 -2.12 -5.35
C THR A 32 -6.63 -2.17 -6.17
N CYS A 33 -6.55 -3.13 -7.08
CA CYS A 33 -5.50 -3.17 -8.08
C CYS A 33 -6.10 -3.06 -9.47
N ILE A 34 -5.40 -2.38 -10.36
CA ILE A 34 -5.79 -2.27 -11.76
C ILE A 34 -4.62 -2.66 -12.66
N ASP A 35 -4.95 -3.01 -13.90
CA ASP A 35 -3.96 -3.31 -14.91
C ASP A 35 -3.39 -2.00 -15.45
N GLY A 36 -2.07 -1.81 -15.31
CA GLY A 36 -1.39 -0.61 -15.77
C GLY A 36 -1.45 0.56 -14.79
N THR A 37 -0.81 1.66 -15.18
CA THR A 37 -0.65 2.84 -14.33
C THR A 37 -1.52 4.01 -14.81
N ASN A 38 -1.90 4.86 -13.86
CA ASN A 38 -2.54 6.15 -14.14
C ASN A 38 -2.31 7.08 -12.93
N SER A 39 -2.99 8.23 -12.90
CA SER A 39 -2.80 9.17 -11.79
C SER A 39 -3.28 8.62 -10.44
N GLN A 40 -4.15 7.62 -10.44
CA GLN A 40 -4.68 7.03 -9.21
C GLN A 40 -3.77 5.95 -8.64
N THR A 41 -2.76 5.52 -9.39
CA THR A 41 -1.80 4.52 -8.93
C THR A 41 -0.54 5.14 -8.32
N GLN A 42 -0.47 6.47 -8.22
CA GLN A 42 0.69 7.16 -7.67
C GLN A 42 0.47 7.48 -6.21
N PHE A 43 1.40 7.05 -5.38
CA PHE A 43 1.33 7.21 -3.94
C PHE A 43 2.51 8.00 -3.41
N ASN A 44 2.20 8.92 -2.50
CA ASN A 44 3.18 9.71 -1.76
C ASN A 44 3.65 8.90 -0.57
N VAL A 45 4.94 8.62 -0.50
CA VAL A 45 5.54 7.85 0.58
C VAL A 45 6.47 8.77 1.35
N LYS A 46 6.21 8.93 2.66
CA LYS A 46 6.99 9.82 3.53
C LYS A 46 7.45 9.07 4.76
N GLU A 47 8.66 9.37 5.21
CA GLU A 47 9.15 8.82 6.47
C GLU A 47 8.40 9.43 7.65
N THR A 48 8.09 8.62 8.66
CA THR A 48 7.45 9.13 9.88
C THR A 48 8.45 9.61 10.92
N GLY A 49 9.69 9.14 10.84
CA GLY A 49 10.69 9.42 11.87
C GLY A 49 10.49 8.60 13.14
N GLN A 50 9.58 7.66 13.16
CA GLN A 50 9.23 6.87 14.36
C GLN A 50 9.98 5.56 14.44
N GLY A 51 10.96 5.35 13.59
CA GLY A 51 11.76 4.12 13.59
C GLY A 51 12.21 3.75 12.19
N THR A 52 12.90 2.62 12.12
CA THR A 52 13.41 2.13 10.84
C THR A 52 12.27 1.57 9.99
N ASN A 53 12.27 1.92 8.71
CA ASN A 53 11.28 1.43 7.73
C ASN A 53 9.83 1.84 8.06
N ARG A 54 9.64 2.97 8.73
CA ARG A 54 8.31 3.50 9.05
C ARG A 54 7.95 4.64 8.13
N TYR A 55 6.79 4.52 7.49
CA TYR A 55 6.34 5.46 6.46
C TYR A 55 4.84 5.68 6.54
N THR A 56 4.40 6.84 6.03
CA THR A 56 3.00 7.02 5.64
C THR A 56 2.87 6.84 4.15
N ILE A 57 1.73 6.37 3.70
CA ILE A 57 1.39 6.18 2.29
C ILE A 57 0.11 6.96 2.03
N GLY A 58 0.15 7.89 1.10
CA GLY A 58 -1.03 8.67 0.73
C GLY A 58 -1.16 8.76 -0.77
N SER A 59 -2.34 9.16 -1.25
CA SER A 59 -2.53 9.37 -2.68
C SER A 59 -1.81 10.64 -3.12
N ASP A 60 -1.17 10.60 -4.28
CA ASP A 60 -0.62 11.80 -4.90
C ASP A 60 -1.71 12.66 -5.54
N LYS A 61 -2.85 12.06 -5.86
CA LYS A 61 -3.95 12.74 -6.54
C LYS A 61 -5.03 13.23 -5.58
N PHE A 62 -5.40 12.40 -4.61
CA PHE A 62 -6.49 12.69 -3.69
C PHE A 62 -5.98 13.06 -2.31
N LYS A 63 -6.83 13.66 -1.49
CA LYS A 63 -6.43 14.09 -0.14
C LYS A 63 -6.64 13.00 0.90
N TYR A 64 -6.42 11.76 0.53
CA TYR A 64 -6.56 10.62 1.44
C TYR A 64 -5.24 9.93 1.64
N ASN A 65 -5.07 9.41 2.84
CA ASN A 65 -4.00 8.50 3.17
C ASN A 65 -4.49 7.06 3.10
N VAL A 66 -3.56 6.12 3.15
CA VAL A 66 -3.86 4.70 3.23
C VAL A 66 -3.69 4.26 4.66
N GLY A 67 -4.75 3.73 5.26
CA GLY A 67 -4.73 3.25 6.63
C GLY A 67 -5.30 1.86 6.74
N ALA A 68 -5.44 1.40 7.98
CA ALA A 68 -6.00 0.11 8.30
C ALA A 68 -6.67 0.17 9.68
N ASP A 69 -7.43 -0.88 10.00
CA ASP A 69 -8.03 -1.05 11.32
C ASP A 69 -7.38 -2.26 12.01
N PRO A 70 -6.23 -2.09 12.66
CA PRO A 70 -5.48 -3.21 13.21
C PRO A 70 -6.23 -3.98 14.31
N LYS A 71 -7.22 -3.35 14.93
CA LYS A 71 -8.00 -3.99 16.00
C LYS A 71 -9.19 -4.77 15.47
N ASN A 72 -9.44 -4.74 14.16
CA ASN A 72 -10.62 -5.36 13.57
C ASN A 72 -10.32 -5.97 12.19
N LEU A 73 -9.17 -6.60 12.04
CA LEU A 73 -8.74 -7.15 10.76
C LEU A 73 -9.63 -8.28 10.27
N THR A 74 -10.29 -8.99 11.18
CA THR A 74 -11.21 -10.07 10.80
C THR A 74 -12.41 -9.51 10.03
N ALA A 75 -12.95 -8.38 10.47
CA ALA A 75 -14.11 -7.75 9.82
C ALA A 75 -13.69 -6.84 8.68
N ASN A 76 -12.49 -6.25 8.74
CA ASN A 76 -12.00 -5.30 7.74
C ASN A 76 -10.54 -5.59 7.39
N PRO A 77 -10.27 -6.65 6.62
CA PRO A 77 -8.90 -7.07 6.30
C PRO A 77 -8.32 -6.33 5.09
N HIS A 78 -8.49 -5.02 5.02
CA HIS A 78 -8.07 -4.23 3.85
C HIS A 78 -7.32 -2.98 4.26
N PRO A 79 -6.31 -2.55 3.47
CA PRO A 79 -5.89 -1.15 3.50
C PRO A 79 -6.99 -0.32 2.84
N PHE A 80 -7.29 0.84 3.43
CA PHE A 80 -8.41 1.65 2.98
C PHE A 80 -8.09 3.13 3.05
N THR A 81 -8.93 3.95 2.41
CA THR A 81 -8.78 5.40 2.41
C THR A 81 -9.15 5.98 3.76
N THR A 82 -8.33 6.90 4.26
CA THR A 82 -8.59 7.59 5.53
C THR A 82 -8.03 9.00 5.46
N PRO A 83 -8.66 9.99 6.10
CA PRO A 83 -8.10 11.33 6.16
C PRO A 83 -6.89 11.43 7.08
N GLU A 84 -6.75 10.53 8.05
CA GLU A 84 -5.63 10.53 8.99
C GLU A 84 -4.43 9.80 8.41
N GLU A 85 -3.24 10.19 8.86
CA GLU A 85 -2.03 9.45 8.55
C GLU A 85 -2.00 8.15 9.34
N PHE A 86 -1.49 7.09 8.69
CA PHE A 86 -1.32 5.77 9.30
C PHE A 86 0.11 5.30 9.02
N GLU A 87 0.78 4.81 10.04
CA GLU A 87 2.16 4.34 9.90
C GLU A 87 2.20 2.90 9.37
N TRP A 88 2.93 2.72 8.29
CA TRP A 88 3.19 1.41 7.70
C TRP A 88 4.66 1.06 7.84
N SER A 89 4.94 -0.23 7.96
CA SER A 89 6.29 -0.73 7.81
C SER A 89 6.49 -1.14 6.35
N ILE A 90 7.55 -0.64 5.73
CA ILE A 90 7.91 -1.00 4.35
C ILE A 90 9.32 -1.54 4.41
N GLU A 91 9.46 -2.86 4.24
CA GLU A 91 10.73 -3.55 4.43
C GLU A 91 11.25 -4.11 3.11
N PRO A 92 12.56 -4.00 2.85
CA PRO A 92 13.15 -4.56 1.64
C PRO A 92 12.94 -6.07 1.55
N ALA A 93 12.64 -6.55 0.35
CA ALA A 93 12.42 -7.97 0.06
C ALA A 93 13.11 -8.38 -1.25
N GLY A 94 14.07 -7.59 -1.72
CA GLY A 94 14.79 -7.79 -2.97
C GLY A 94 15.05 -6.46 -3.64
N THR A 95 15.64 -6.47 -4.83
CA THR A 95 15.89 -5.24 -5.59
C THR A 95 14.56 -4.61 -6.01
N ASP A 96 14.27 -3.41 -5.52
CA ASP A 96 13.03 -2.67 -5.73
C ASP A 96 11.79 -3.43 -5.27
N LEU A 97 11.96 -4.47 -4.46
CA LEU A 97 10.88 -5.27 -3.91
C LEU A 97 10.76 -5.06 -2.42
N TYR A 98 9.53 -4.98 -1.95
CA TYR A 98 9.23 -4.65 -0.56
C TYR A 98 8.03 -5.42 -0.06
N LYS A 99 7.95 -5.56 1.26
CA LYS A 99 6.75 -6.03 1.95
C LYS A 99 6.18 -4.86 2.75
N ILE A 100 4.88 -4.68 2.67
CA ILE A 100 4.17 -3.59 3.36
C ILE A 100 3.29 -4.23 4.42
N HIS A 101 3.49 -3.83 5.67
CA HIS A 101 2.73 -4.44 6.76
C HIS A 101 2.45 -3.45 7.89
N ILE A 102 1.51 -3.83 8.75
CA ILE A 102 1.22 -3.08 9.97
C ILE A 102 2.45 -3.19 10.88
N PRO A 103 2.94 -2.05 11.43
CA PRO A 103 4.12 -2.08 12.29
C PRO A 103 3.97 -3.04 13.47
N ASN A 104 5.07 -3.72 13.78
CA ASN A 104 5.15 -4.66 14.91
C ASN A 104 4.18 -5.84 14.79
N SER A 105 3.84 -6.23 13.56
CA SER A 105 2.94 -7.34 13.31
C SER A 105 3.39 -8.11 12.07
N ASP A 106 2.80 -9.27 11.85
CA ASP A 106 3.04 -10.07 10.65
C ASP A 106 1.87 -9.98 9.66
N HIS A 107 1.10 -8.90 9.72
CA HIS A 107 -0.06 -8.69 8.84
C HIS A 107 0.35 -7.82 7.66
N TYR A 108 0.39 -8.44 6.48
CA TYR A 108 0.97 -7.89 5.26
C TYR A 108 -0.07 -7.61 4.20
N TRP A 109 0.18 -6.59 3.38
CA TRP A 109 -0.57 -6.40 2.14
C TRP A 109 -0.35 -7.62 1.26
N PHE A 110 -1.43 -8.18 0.75
CA PHE A 110 -1.32 -9.18 -0.30
C PHE A 110 -2.47 -9.03 -1.29
N LEU A 111 -2.25 -9.50 -2.51
CA LEU A 111 -3.24 -9.44 -3.57
C LEU A 111 -3.79 -10.84 -3.83
N PRO A 112 -5.07 -11.10 -3.50
CA PRO A 112 -5.70 -12.37 -3.89
C PRO A 112 -5.77 -12.51 -5.40
N ASP A 113 -5.81 -13.73 -5.89
CA ASP A 113 -6.08 -13.98 -7.31
C ASP A 113 -7.44 -13.40 -7.67
N GLY A 114 -7.50 -12.75 -8.82
CA GLY A 114 -8.75 -12.16 -9.26
C GLY A 114 -8.55 -11.20 -10.42
N PRO A 115 -9.65 -10.69 -10.97
CA PRO A 115 -9.60 -9.73 -12.08
C PRO A 115 -9.13 -8.36 -11.61
N SER A 116 -8.98 -7.45 -12.56
CA SER A 116 -8.75 -6.03 -12.26
C SER A 116 -9.81 -5.53 -11.28
N GLN A 117 -9.41 -4.65 -10.36
CA GLN A 117 -10.20 -4.09 -9.28
C GLN A 117 -10.44 -5.06 -8.10
N THR A 118 -9.70 -6.15 -8.05
CA THR A 118 -9.65 -6.99 -6.85
C THR A 118 -9.10 -6.17 -5.67
N HIS A 119 -9.73 -6.29 -4.52
CA HIS A 119 -9.30 -5.57 -3.32
C HIS A 119 -7.99 -6.14 -2.79
N ILE A 120 -7.05 -5.26 -2.44
CA ILE A 120 -5.87 -5.64 -1.66
C ILE A 120 -6.36 -6.06 -0.28
N LYS A 121 -5.76 -7.10 0.28
CA LYS A 121 -6.07 -7.56 1.63
C LYS A 121 -4.88 -7.43 2.56
N ILE A 122 -5.16 -7.50 3.85
CA ILE A 122 -4.15 -7.58 4.90
C ILE A 122 -4.34 -8.91 5.61
N GLU A 123 -3.32 -9.78 5.53
CA GLU A 123 -3.37 -11.10 6.17
C GLU A 123 -2.03 -11.45 6.79
N GLY A 124 -2.04 -12.44 7.67
CA GLY A 124 -0.83 -12.97 8.27
C GLY A 124 0.12 -13.48 7.19
N SER A 125 1.41 -13.28 7.40
CA SER A 125 2.44 -13.68 6.45
C SER A 125 2.45 -15.19 6.23
N GLN A 126 2.50 -15.61 4.98
CA GLN A 126 2.59 -17.02 4.58
C GLN A 126 3.71 -17.23 3.57
N GLY A 127 4.55 -16.22 3.36
CA GLY A 127 5.66 -16.32 2.41
C GLY A 127 5.23 -16.40 0.95
N ARG A 128 4.02 -15.91 0.63
CA ARG A 128 3.49 -15.99 -0.74
C ARG A 128 4.09 -14.89 -1.62
N PRO A 129 4.30 -15.18 -2.92
CA PRO A 129 4.71 -14.12 -3.85
C PRO A 129 3.76 -12.92 -3.87
N ALA A 130 2.47 -13.13 -3.62
CA ALA A 130 1.47 -12.08 -3.60
C ALA A 130 1.62 -11.12 -2.42
N GLU A 131 2.54 -11.36 -1.50
CA GLU A 131 2.90 -10.47 -0.39
C GLU A 131 4.06 -9.55 -0.73
N VAL A 132 4.65 -9.66 -1.90
CA VAL A 132 5.80 -8.87 -2.31
C VAL A 132 5.36 -7.84 -3.34
N TRP A 133 5.78 -6.59 -3.12
CA TRP A 133 5.36 -5.46 -3.95
C TRP A 133 6.58 -4.78 -4.53
N ARG A 134 6.47 -4.39 -5.80
CA ARG A 134 7.48 -3.56 -6.44
C ARG A 134 7.09 -2.10 -6.27
N MET A 135 8.05 -1.28 -5.88
CA MET A 135 7.82 0.16 -5.75
C MET A 135 8.72 0.87 -6.76
N THR A 136 8.10 1.51 -7.73
CA THR A 136 8.78 2.16 -8.82
C THR A 136 8.71 3.68 -8.63
N TRP A 137 9.88 4.31 -8.54
CA TRP A 137 10.02 5.75 -8.35
C TRP A 137 9.39 6.52 -9.51
N VAL A 138 8.63 7.55 -9.18
CA VAL A 138 8.05 8.47 -10.17
C VAL A 138 8.73 9.83 -10.10
N ARG A 139 8.76 10.45 -8.89
CA ARG A 139 9.37 11.77 -8.69
C ARG A 139 9.48 12.07 -7.19
N ASP A 140 10.16 13.17 -6.87
CA ASP A 140 10.18 13.69 -5.50
C ASP A 140 8.76 14.11 -5.07
N ASN A 141 8.47 13.92 -3.77
CA ASN A 141 7.21 14.41 -3.23
C ASN A 141 7.21 15.89 -2.89
#